data_e3a5c878a1e27984563770b187f6701c
#
_entry.id   e3a5c878a1e27984563770b187f6701c
#
_cell.length_a   1.000
_cell.length_b   1.000
_cell.length_c   1.000
_cell.angle_alpha   90.00
_cell.angle_beta   90.00
_cell.angle_gamma   90.00
#
_symmetry.space_group_name_H-M   'P 1'
#
loop_
_entity.id
_entity.type
_entity.pdbx_description
1 polymer ?
#
loop_
_entity_poly.entity_id
_entity_poly.type
_entity_poly.pdbx_seq_one_letter_code
_entity_poly.pdbx_strand_id
1 'polypeptide(L)'
;MSPLAQVLGESDYNHDESNKIMLLIGMIFITFGCFGFNMGPVGRWNQQSAYIFLNTFLAIISGGLSWVLGAQFVPNSDRTERLLNGVIVGLVTSTAGIGYLTSIQVAVLTFIASICTFVLSQWVSDIIPIDDVVTSFGINGIGGFLGSLGVVLFYFNHFFIQLLAIFITCLLSISITYLITTFTFKACGTITVKN
;
A
#
# COMPACT_ATOMS: atom_id res chain seq x y z
N MET A 1 25.95 -9.53 -4.16
CA MET A 1 25.34 -8.42 -3.40
C MET A 1 25.41 -7.17 -4.23
N SER A 2 24.29 -6.50 -4.49
CA SER A 2 24.30 -5.26 -5.26
C SER A 2 24.87 -4.11 -4.42
N PRO A 3 25.54 -3.12 -5.00
CA PRO A 3 26.06 -1.96 -4.26
C PRO A 3 24.98 -1.20 -3.47
N LEU A 4 23.73 -1.29 -3.87
CA LEU A 4 22.57 -0.70 -3.20
C LEU A 4 22.23 -1.41 -1.88
N ALA A 5 22.35 -2.75 -1.82
CA ALA A 5 22.11 -3.51 -0.60
C ALA A 5 23.16 -3.21 0.48
N GLN A 6 24.42 -2.89 0.07
CA GLN A 6 25.46 -2.48 1.00
C GLN A 6 25.26 -1.06 1.57
N VAL A 7 24.57 -0.18 0.85
CA VAL A 7 24.29 1.20 1.30
C VAL A 7 23.08 1.26 2.23
N LEU A 8 22.13 0.35 2.07
CA LEU A 8 20.90 0.33 2.88
C LEU A 8 21.04 -0.50 4.18
N GLY A 9 22.14 -1.27 4.33
CA GLY A 9 22.39 -2.15 5.46
C GLY A 9 21.40 -3.31 5.49
N GLU A 10 21.90 -4.54 5.59
CA GLU A 10 21.08 -5.67 6.01
C GLU A 10 20.61 -5.36 7.44
N SER A 11 19.36 -4.97 7.61
CA SER A 11 18.81 -4.88 8.96
C SER A 11 18.58 -6.30 9.45
N ASP A 12 19.40 -6.75 10.38
CA ASP A 12 19.08 -7.87 11.27
C ASP A 12 17.85 -7.47 12.08
N TYR A 13 16.68 -7.58 11.44
CA TYR A 13 15.41 -7.26 12.07
C TYR A 13 15.03 -8.44 12.98
N ASN A 14 15.56 -8.42 14.20
CA ASN A 14 15.08 -9.28 15.26
C ASN A 14 13.61 -8.94 15.54
N HIS A 15 12.71 -9.84 15.17
CA HIS A 15 11.28 -9.78 15.46
C HIS A 15 11.03 -9.92 16.98
N ASP A 16 11.36 -8.89 17.73
CA ASP A 16 11.05 -8.81 19.17
C ASP A 16 9.56 -8.43 19.34
N GLU A 17 8.94 -8.92 20.41
CA GLU A 17 7.52 -8.60 20.71
C GLU A 17 7.26 -7.10 20.81
N SER A 18 8.25 -6.31 21.24
CA SER A 18 8.19 -4.86 21.29
C SER A 18 7.94 -4.23 19.91
N ASN A 19 8.47 -4.82 18.85
CA ASN A 19 8.29 -4.36 17.48
C ASN A 19 6.85 -4.59 16.99
N LYS A 20 6.21 -5.67 17.42
CA LYS A 20 4.81 -5.96 17.08
C LYS A 20 3.84 -4.94 17.67
N ILE A 21 4.08 -4.51 18.91
CA ILE A 21 3.28 -3.47 19.55
C ILE A 21 3.44 -2.15 18.82
N MET A 22 4.66 -1.77 18.45
CA MET A 22 4.93 -0.55 17.71
C MET A 22 4.26 -0.57 16.32
N LEU A 23 4.33 -1.71 15.64
CA LEU A 23 3.65 -1.93 14.36
C LEU A 23 2.13 -1.76 14.49
N LEU A 24 1.52 -2.34 15.53
CA LEU A 24 0.09 -2.21 15.80
C LEU A 24 -0.31 -0.75 16.08
N ILE A 25 0.46 -0.04 16.88
CA ILE A 25 0.23 1.40 17.16
C ILE A 25 0.31 2.20 15.85
N GLY A 26 1.36 1.99 15.06
CA GLY A 26 1.52 2.65 13.75
C GLY A 26 0.32 2.40 12.83
N MET A 27 -0.16 1.15 12.79
CA MET A 27 -1.32 0.78 12.00
C MET A 27 -2.61 1.46 12.46
N ILE A 28 -2.83 1.60 13.77
CA ILE A 28 -4.00 2.33 14.30
C ILE A 28 -3.97 3.77 13.79
N PHE A 29 -2.81 4.44 13.85
CA PHE A 29 -2.67 5.82 13.35
C PHE A 29 -2.89 5.92 11.83
N ILE A 30 -2.33 4.99 11.05
CA ILE A 30 -2.54 4.94 9.59
C ILE A 30 -4.02 4.74 9.28
N THR A 31 -4.66 3.78 9.94
CA THR A 31 -6.08 3.49 9.73
C THR A 31 -6.95 4.70 10.06
N PHE A 32 -6.71 5.34 11.21
CA PHE A 32 -7.42 6.56 11.58
C PHE A 32 -7.20 7.69 10.57
N GLY A 33 -5.96 7.88 10.13
CA GLY A 33 -5.61 8.87 9.10
C GLY A 33 -6.33 8.59 7.77
N CYS A 34 -6.47 7.31 7.38
CA CYS A 34 -7.18 6.93 6.16
C CYS A 34 -8.69 7.24 6.21
N PHE A 35 -9.34 7.14 7.37
CA PHE A 35 -10.72 7.61 7.50
C PHE A 35 -10.82 9.11 7.22
N GLY A 36 -9.92 9.92 7.81
CA GLY A 36 -9.84 11.35 7.56
C GLY A 36 -9.53 11.67 6.09
N PHE A 37 -8.58 10.97 5.50
CA PHE A 37 -8.20 11.12 4.10
C PHE A 37 -9.34 10.81 3.14
N ASN A 38 -10.03 9.68 3.35
CA ASN A 38 -11.13 9.25 2.48
C ASN A 38 -12.35 10.18 2.58
N MET A 39 -12.65 10.71 3.78
CA MET A 39 -13.76 11.63 4.00
C MET A 39 -13.42 13.09 3.71
N GLY A 40 -12.14 13.45 3.71
CA GLY A 40 -11.66 14.83 3.53
C GLY A 40 -12.25 15.57 2.34
N PRO A 41 -12.30 14.96 1.13
CA PRO A 41 -12.86 15.61 -0.05
C PRO A 41 -14.34 16.02 0.07
N VAL A 42 -15.11 15.39 0.97
CA VAL A 42 -16.52 15.77 1.22
C VAL A 42 -16.63 17.09 1.98
N GLY A 43 -15.63 17.42 2.81
CA GLY A 43 -15.52 18.69 3.54
C GLY A 43 -16.59 18.95 4.61
N ARG A 44 -17.53 18.05 4.81
CA ARG A 44 -18.64 18.18 5.79
C ARG A 44 -19.21 16.82 6.18
N TRP A 45 -19.80 16.74 7.37
CA TRP A 45 -20.52 15.56 7.80
C TRP A 45 -21.91 15.53 7.13
N ASN A 46 -22.12 14.54 6.27
CA ASN A 46 -23.38 14.31 5.58
C ASN A 46 -23.55 12.81 5.28
N GLN A 47 -24.60 12.45 4.56
CA GLN A 47 -24.87 11.06 4.18
C GLN A 47 -23.72 10.44 3.37
N GLN A 48 -23.04 11.22 2.52
CA GLN A 48 -21.92 10.75 1.72
C GLN A 48 -20.69 10.42 2.60
N SER A 49 -20.38 11.26 3.61
CA SER A 49 -19.27 10.96 4.53
C SER A 49 -19.55 9.72 5.37
N ALA A 50 -20.80 9.51 5.82
CA ALA A 50 -21.19 8.28 6.52
C ALA A 50 -21.04 7.03 5.63
N TYR A 51 -21.37 7.16 4.35
CA TYR A 51 -21.21 6.11 3.35
C TYR A 51 -19.74 5.75 3.11
N ILE A 52 -18.89 6.76 2.94
CA ILE A 52 -17.43 6.58 2.78
C ILE A 52 -16.83 5.93 4.04
N PHE A 53 -17.29 6.34 5.21
CA PHE A 53 -16.88 5.74 6.49
C PHE A 53 -17.17 4.24 6.52
N LEU A 54 -18.39 3.85 6.17
CA LEU A 54 -18.79 2.44 6.06
C LEU A 54 -17.93 1.68 5.04
N ASN A 55 -17.72 2.26 3.85
CA ASN A 55 -16.91 1.67 2.79
C ASN A 55 -15.45 1.48 3.23
N THR A 56 -14.91 2.40 4.03
CA THR A 56 -13.56 2.28 4.59
C THR A 56 -13.47 1.09 5.56
N PHE A 57 -14.47 0.87 6.39
CA PHE A 57 -14.53 -0.33 7.24
C PHE A 57 -14.59 -1.63 6.42
N LEU A 58 -15.42 -1.66 5.38
CA LEU A 58 -15.50 -2.82 4.50
C LEU A 58 -14.18 -3.11 3.79
N ALA A 59 -13.46 -2.07 3.39
CA ALA A 59 -12.14 -2.20 2.78
C ALA A 59 -11.11 -2.80 3.75
N ILE A 60 -11.10 -2.37 5.01
CA ILE A 60 -10.26 -2.92 6.08
C ILE A 60 -10.52 -4.42 6.25
N ILE A 61 -11.79 -4.80 6.40
CA ILE A 61 -12.19 -6.19 6.62
C ILE A 61 -11.83 -7.05 5.41
N SER A 62 -12.17 -6.60 4.21
CA SER A 62 -11.92 -7.35 2.97
C SER A 62 -10.44 -7.53 2.70
N GLY A 63 -9.64 -6.48 2.89
CA GLY A 63 -8.18 -6.53 2.71
C GLY A 63 -7.50 -7.43 3.75
N GLY A 64 -7.84 -7.26 5.02
CA GLY A 64 -7.31 -8.09 6.11
C GLY A 64 -7.65 -9.57 5.91
N LEU A 65 -8.92 -9.87 5.58
CA LEU A 65 -9.36 -11.24 5.32
C LEU A 65 -8.61 -11.88 4.14
N SER A 66 -8.46 -11.14 3.04
CA SER A 66 -7.79 -11.64 1.84
C SER A 66 -6.34 -12.06 2.10
N TRP A 67 -5.58 -11.26 2.88
CA TRP A 67 -4.19 -11.56 3.21
C TRP A 67 -4.04 -12.68 4.23
N VAL A 68 -4.94 -12.78 5.21
CA VAL A 68 -4.96 -13.91 6.15
C VAL A 68 -5.25 -15.22 5.41
N LEU A 69 -6.15 -15.20 4.43
CA LEU A 69 -6.39 -16.36 3.57
C LEU A 69 -5.18 -16.69 2.70
N GLY A 70 -4.55 -15.68 2.10
CA GLY A 70 -3.29 -15.85 1.34
C GLY A 70 -2.15 -16.42 2.17
N ALA A 71 -2.04 -16.00 3.43
CA ALA A 71 -0.99 -16.45 4.35
C ALA A 71 -1.05 -17.96 4.66
N GLN A 72 -2.19 -18.61 4.48
CA GLN A 72 -2.31 -20.06 4.68
C GLN A 72 -1.48 -20.86 3.68
N PHE A 73 -1.14 -20.26 2.54
CA PHE A 73 -0.35 -20.91 1.48
C PHE A 73 1.15 -20.60 1.58
N VAL A 74 1.58 -19.76 2.53
CA VAL A 74 2.97 -19.38 2.72
C VAL A 74 3.48 -19.93 4.06
N PRO A 75 4.41 -20.89 4.07
CA PRO A 75 4.95 -21.45 5.30
C PRO A 75 5.72 -20.37 6.11
N ASN A 76 5.68 -20.51 7.44
CA ASN A 76 6.39 -19.66 8.40
C ASN A 76 6.06 -18.16 8.36
N SER A 77 4.88 -17.78 7.84
CA SER A 77 4.44 -16.38 7.83
C SER A 77 3.82 -15.98 9.18
N ASP A 78 4.19 -14.81 9.71
CA ASP A 78 3.54 -14.25 10.89
C ASP A 78 2.11 -13.77 10.52
N ARG A 79 1.11 -14.40 11.14
CA ARG A 79 -0.30 -14.11 10.87
C ARG A 79 -0.69 -12.67 11.23
N THR A 80 -0.08 -12.13 12.30
CA THR A 80 -0.35 -10.76 12.75
C THR A 80 0.16 -9.77 11.73
N GLU A 81 1.39 -9.90 11.27
CA GLU A 81 1.96 -9.05 10.24
C GLU A 81 1.15 -9.12 8.94
N ARG A 82 0.74 -10.33 8.52
CA ARG A 82 -0.12 -10.51 7.33
C ARG A 82 -1.46 -9.82 7.47
N LEU A 83 -2.11 -9.94 8.63
CA LEU A 83 -3.36 -9.23 8.87
C LEU A 83 -3.16 -7.72 8.77
N LEU A 84 -2.11 -7.18 9.40
CA LEU A 84 -1.82 -5.75 9.40
C LEU A 84 -1.54 -5.23 7.98
N ASN A 85 -0.69 -5.92 7.23
CA ASN A 85 -0.41 -5.60 5.84
C ASN A 85 -1.68 -5.68 4.97
N GLY A 86 -2.51 -6.70 5.17
CA GLY A 86 -3.78 -6.84 4.47
C GLY A 86 -4.74 -5.69 4.72
N VAL A 87 -4.82 -5.20 5.96
CA VAL A 87 -5.63 -4.01 6.28
C VAL A 87 -5.14 -2.77 5.54
N ILE A 88 -3.81 -2.54 5.52
CA ILE A 88 -3.23 -1.40 4.80
C ILE A 88 -3.49 -1.54 3.29
N VAL A 89 -3.28 -2.73 2.71
CA VAL A 89 -3.59 -2.98 1.30
C VAL A 89 -5.06 -2.73 1.00
N GLY A 90 -5.96 -3.15 1.89
CA GLY A 90 -7.38 -2.87 1.76
C GLY A 90 -7.70 -1.39 1.69
N LEU A 91 -7.09 -0.60 2.56
CA LEU A 91 -7.21 0.86 2.55
C LEU A 91 -6.66 1.46 1.26
N VAL A 92 -5.47 1.04 0.83
CA VAL A 92 -4.81 1.55 -0.39
C VAL A 92 -5.61 1.23 -1.64
N THR A 93 -6.02 -0.04 -1.82
CA THR A 93 -6.74 -0.50 -3.02
C THR A 93 -8.13 0.12 -3.15
N SER A 94 -8.79 0.45 -2.05
CA SER A 94 -10.13 1.04 -2.06
C SER A 94 -10.15 2.54 -2.31
N THR A 95 -9.08 3.26 -1.97
CA THR A 95 -9.03 4.72 -1.92
C THR A 95 -9.47 5.39 -3.23
N ALA A 96 -9.09 4.82 -4.38
CA ALA A 96 -9.43 5.39 -5.69
C ALA A 96 -10.94 5.40 -5.99
N GLY A 97 -11.71 4.48 -5.41
CA GLY A 97 -13.14 4.31 -5.70
C GLY A 97 -14.07 4.51 -4.51
N ILE A 98 -13.55 4.76 -3.32
CA ILE A 98 -14.31 4.64 -2.07
C ILE A 98 -15.54 5.55 -1.97
N GLY A 99 -15.50 6.70 -2.65
CA GLY A 99 -16.60 7.67 -2.67
C GLY A 99 -17.63 7.46 -3.79
N TYR A 100 -17.33 6.56 -4.74
CA TYR A 100 -18.14 6.37 -5.95
C TYR A 100 -18.73 4.96 -6.05
N LEU A 101 -17.99 3.95 -5.58
CA LEU A 101 -18.39 2.56 -5.63
C LEU A 101 -19.43 2.24 -4.55
N THR A 102 -20.36 1.36 -4.85
CA THR A 102 -21.27 0.81 -3.84
C THR A 102 -20.49 -0.03 -2.81
N SER A 103 -21.03 -0.21 -1.62
CA SER A 103 -20.37 -0.97 -0.55
C SER A 103 -19.98 -2.39 -0.98
N ILE A 104 -20.82 -3.05 -1.77
CA ILE A 104 -20.53 -4.38 -2.32
C ILE A 104 -19.37 -4.30 -3.30
N GLN A 105 -19.38 -3.32 -4.20
CA GLN A 105 -18.29 -3.12 -5.18
C GLN A 105 -16.96 -2.83 -4.47
N VAL A 106 -16.97 -2.01 -3.42
CA VAL A 106 -15.76 -1.75 -2.60
C VAL A 106 -15.26 -3.06 -1.98
N ALA A 107 -16.13 -3.84 -1.34
CA ALA A 107 -15.74 -5.10 -0.71
C ALA A 107 -15.13 -6.09 -1.73
N VAL A 108 -15.78 -6.28 -2.87
CA VAL A 108 -15.34 -7.20 -3.93
C VAL A 108 -14.03 -6.71 -4.56
N LEU A 109 -13.98 -5.44 -4.95
CA LEU A 109 -12.77 -4.84 -5.52
C LEU A 109 -11.58 -4.99 -4.58
N THR A 110 -11.76 -4.57 -3.33
CA THR A 110 -10.70 -4.60 -2.33
C THR A 110 -10.23 -6.02 -2.05
N PHE A 111 -11.15 -6.98 -1.94
CA PHE A 111 -10.80 -8.37 -1.72
C PHE A 111 -9.94 -8.94 -2.86
N ILE A 112 -10.39 -8.76 -4.11
CA ILE A 112 -9.68 -9.26 -5.30
C ILE A 112 -8.35 -8.53 -5.49
N ALA A 113 -8.35 -7.18 -5.43
CA ALA A 113 -7.13 -6.40 -5.59
C ALA A 113 -6.10 -6.71 -4.50
N SER A 114 -6.54 -6.95 -3.27
CA SER A 114 -5.64 -7.33 -2.16
C SER A 114 -5.03 -8.72 -2.35
N ILE A 115 -5.78 -9.70 -2.82
CA ILE A 115 -5.23 -11.03 -3.18
C ILE A 115 -4.22 -10.90 -4.31
N CYS A 116 -4.56 -10.16 -5.37
CA CYS A 116 -3.64 -9.93 -6.48
C CYS A 116 -2.36 -9.20 -6.02
N THR A 117 -2.49 -8.22 -5.13
CA THR A 117 -1.35 -7.54 -4.52
C THR A 117 -0.47 -8.50 -3.75
N PHE A 118 -1.07 -9.38 -2.95
CA PHE A 118 -0.34 -10.42 -2.21
C PHE A 118 0.49 -11.30 -3.13
N VAL A 119 -0.11 -11.85 -4.19
CA VAL A 119 0.57 -12.72 -5.13
C VAL A 119 1.65 -11.98 -5.92
N LEU A 120 1.33 -10.79 -6.44
CA LEU A 120 2.27 -10.00 -7.23
C LEU A 120 3.44 -9.47 -6.41
N SER A 121 3.22 -9.08 -5.16
CA SER A 121 4.30 -8.63 -4.29
C SER A 121 5.31 -9.75 -3.99
N GLN A 122 4.83 -10.98 -3.77
CA GLN A 122 5.72 -12.14 -3.62
C GLN A 122 6.52 -12.39 -4.91
N TRP A 123 5.84 -12.42 -6.04
CA TRP A 123 6.49 -12.65 -7.34
C TRP A 123 7.52 -11.58 -7.69
N VAL A 124 7.23 -10.30 -7.42
CA VAL A 124 8.17 -9.20 -7.66
C VAL A 124 9.39 -9.29 -6.73
N SER A 125 9.19 -9.65 -5.46
CA SER A 125 10.30 -9.85 -4.51
C SER A 125 11.24 -10.98 -4.94
N ASP A 126 10.71 -12.02 -5.58
CA ASP A 126 11.52 -13.15 -6.08
C ASP A 126 12.36 -12.76 -7.31
N ILE A 127 11.87 -11.84 -8.15
CA ILE A 127 12.54 -11.47 -9.42
C ILE A 127 13.48 -10.29 -9.22
N ILE A 128 13.05 -9.29 -8.46
CA ILE A 128 13.81 -8.05 -8.27
C ILE A 128 14.33 -8.06 -6.83
N PRO A 129 15.65 -8.11 -6.60
CA PRO A 129 16.22 -8.05 -5.26
C PRO A 129 16.11 -6.62 -4.70
N ILE A 130 14.88 -6.20 -4.42
CA ILE A 130 14.59 -4.97 -3.67
C ILE A 130 14.44 -5.38 -2.22
N ASP A 131 15.21 -4.74 -1.35
CA ASP A 131 15.05 -4.88 0.10
C ASP A 131 13.82 -4.07 0.56
N ASP A 132 12.62 -4.64 0.34
CA ASP A 132 11.35 -4.04 0.76
C ASP A 132 10.94 -4.60 2.13
N VAL A 133 11.74 -4.26 3.15
CA VAL A 133 11.63 -4.77 4.52
C VAL A 133 10.21 -4.68 5.08
N VAL A 134 9.47 -3.63 4.74
CA VAL A 134 8.10 -3.39 5.23
C VAL A 134 7.02 -3.64 4.17
N THR A 135 7.37 -4.28 3.08
CA THR A 135 6.46 -4.57 1.95
C THR A 135 5.78 -3.30 1.39
N SER A 136 6.45 -2.15 1.56
CA SER A 136 5.88 -0.84 1.22
C SER A 136 5.63 -0.67 -0.27
N PHE A 137 6.56 -1.15 -1.11
CA PHE A 137 6.40 -1.13 -2.57
C PHE A 137 5.25 -2.03 -3.00
N GLY A 138 5.15 -3.24 -2.45
CA GLY A 138 4.05 -4.16 -2.71
C GLY A 138 2.70 -3.55 -2.35
N ILE A 139 2.59 -3.03 -1.14
CA ILE A 139 1.34 -2.48 -0.61
C ILE A 139 0.91 -1.22 -1.37
N ASN A 140 1.78 -0.21 -1.44
CA ASN A 140 1.39 1.10 -1.98
C ASN A 140 1.55 1.16 -3.51
N GLY A 141 2.61 0.60 -4.07
CA GLY A 141 2.87 0.60 -5.52
C GLY A 141 1.93 -0.35 -6.25
N ILE A 142 2.03 -1.64 -5.96
CA ILE A 142 1.21 -2.66 -6.65
C ILE A 142 -0.26 -2.53 -6.23
N GLY A 143 -0.53 -2.40 -4.93
CA GLY A 143 -1.90 -2.28 -4.41
C GLY A 143 -2.60 -1.02 -4.91
N GLY A 144 -1.93 0.13 -4.91
CA GLY A 144 -2.46 1.38 -5.45
C GLY A 144 -2.75 1.31 -6.95
N PHE A 145 -1.85 0.71 -7.73
CA PHE A 145 -2.05 0.48 -9.15
C PHE A 145 -3.27 -0.41 -9.43
N LEU A 146 -3.36 -1.56 -8.75
CA LEU A 146 -4.48 -2.49 -8.91
C LEU A 146 -5.79 -1.89 -8.44
N GLY A 147 -5.79 -1.15 -7.33
CA GLY A 147 -6.98 -0.45 -6.85
C GLY A 147 -7.47 0.59 -7.85
N SER A 148 -6.58 1.40 -8.39
CA SER A 148 -6.89 2.42 -9.39
C SER A 148 -7.43 1.82 -10.68
N LEU A 149 -6.82 0.74 -11.20
CA LEU A 149 -7.34 0.03 -12.37
C LEU A 149 -8.65 -0.69 -12.08
N GLY A 150 -8.81 -1.23 -10.88
CA GLY A 150 -10.01 -1.96 -10.50
C GLY A 150 -11.27 -1.10 -10.50
N VAL A 151 -11.17 0.18 -10.23
CA VAL A 151 -12.31 1.12 -10.33
C VAL A 151 -12.85 1.19 -11.75
N VAL A 152 -11.99 1.07 -12.75
CA VAL A 152 -12.36 1.12 -14.16
C VAL A 152 -13.26 -0.04 -14.56
N LEU A 153 -13.16 -1.20 -13.89
CA LEU A 153 -14.04 -2.34 -14.15
C LEU A 153 -15.52 -2.01 -13.90
N PHE A 154 -15.79 -1.08 -12.99
CA PHE A 154 -17.14 -0.62 -12.67
C PHE A 154 -17.53 0.66 -13.42
N TYR A 155 -16.54 1.49 -13.81
CA TYR A 155 -16.72 2.77 -14.47
C TYR A 155 -15.85 2.87 -15.73
N PHE A 156 -16.12 2.05 -16.72
CA PHE A 156 -15.32 1.93 -17.95
C PHE A 156 -15.18 3.25 -18.72
N ASN A 157 -16.17 4.14 -18.63
CA ASN A 157 -16.12 5.45 -19.29
C ASN A 157 -14.94 6.32 -18.84
N HIS A 158 -14.33 6.04 -17.68
CA HIS A 158 -13.19 6.78 -17.15
C HIS A 158 -11.84 6.11 -17.42
N PHE A 159 -11.80 5.07 -18.26
CA PHE A 159 -10.61 4.28 -18.52
C PHE A 159 -9.38 5.13 -18.91
N PHE A 160 -9.54 5.97 -19.94
CA PHE A 160 -8.42 6.79 -20.42
C PHE A 160 -7.97 7.84 -19.40
N ILE A 161 -8.91 8.43 -18.68
CA ILE A 161 -8.60 9.42 -17.62
C ILE A 161 -7.82 8.73 -16.50
N GLN A 162 -8.21 7.52 -16.11
CA GLN A 162 -7.54 6.77 -15.05
C GLN A 162 -6.13 6.33 -15.47
N LEU A 163 -5.95 5.86 -16.70
CA LEU A 163 -4.62 5.55 -17.23
C LEU A 163 -3.73 6.79 -17.26
N LEU A 164 -4.25 7.93 -17.71
CA LEU A 164 -3.51 9.18 -17.73
C LEU A 164 -3.12 9.61 -16.31
N ALA A 165 -4.02 9.50 -15.35
CA ALA A 165 -3.74 9.82 -13.95
C ALA A 165 -2.63 8.94 -13.38
N ILE A 166 -2.68 7.62 -13.61
CA ILE A 166 -1.64 6.68 -13.20
C ILE A 166 -0.30 7.06 -13.84
N PHE A 167 -0.29 7.33 -15.14
CA PHE A 167 0.93 7.69 -15.87
C PHE A 167 1.56 8.98 -15.32
N ILE A 168 0.76 10.03 -15.10
CA ILE A 168 1.23 11.30 -14.51
C ILE A 168 1.76 11.07 -13.10
N THR A 169 1.07 10.28 -12.28
CA THR A 169 1.51 9.96 -10.91
C THR A 169 2.86 9.24 -10.91
N CYS A 170 3.04 8.25 -11.78
CA CYS A 170 4.32 7.55 -11.92
C CYS A 170 5.44 8.49 -12.36
N LEU A 171 5.21 9.34 -13.36
CA LEU A 171 6.21 10.31 -13.83
C LEU A 171 6.61 11.29 -12.72
N LEU A 172 5.62 11.84 -12.01
CA LEU A 172 5.88 12.76 -10.90
C LEU A 172 6.65 12.09 -9.77
N SER A 173 6.25 10.87 -9.38
CA SER A 173 6.93 10.11 -8.33
C SER A 173 8.40 9.84 -8.69
N ILE A 174 8.67 9.37 -9.91
CA ILE A 174 10.03 9.11 -10.39
C ILE A 174 10.84 10.41 -10.43
N SER A 175 10.29 11.48 -10.98
CA SER A 175 10.96 12.77 -11.14
C SER A 175 11.30 13.38 -9.78
N ILE A 176 10.35 13.41 -8.84
CA ILE A 176 10.55 13.98 -7.50
C ILE A 176 11.56 13.13 -6.71
N THR A 177 11.45 11.80 -6.75
CA THR A 177 12.39 10.91 -6.09
C THR A 177 13.80 11.10 -6.63
N TYR A 178 13.96 11.18 -7.96
CA TYR A 178 15.26 11.43 -8.58
C TYR A 178 15.85 12.77 -8.15
N LEU A 179 15.05 13.85 -8.12
CA LEU A 179 15.52 15.17 -7.71
C LEU A 179 15.94 15.18 -6.23
N ILE A 180 15.11 14.63 -5.34
CA ILE A 180 15.42 14.57 -3.90
C ILE A 180 16.69 13.75 -3.68
N THR A 181 16.78 12.57 -4.26
CA THR A 181 17.95 11.70 -4.12
C THR A 181 19.22 12.38 -4.61
N THR A 182 19.17 13.00 -5.80
CA THR A 182 20.33 13.72 -6.36
C THR A 182 20.73 14.90 -5.49
N PHE A 183 19.77 15.66 -4.96
CA PHE A 183 20.04 16.78 -4.07
C PHE A 183 20.64 16.32 -2.74
N THR A 184 20.10 15.26 -2.15
CA THR A 184 20.59 14.70 -0.89
C THR A 184 22.03 14.19 -1.03
N PHE A 185 22.33 13.45 -2.12
CA PHE A 185 23.70 13.00 -2.39
C PHE A 185 24.69 14.14 -2.60
N LYS A 186 24.26 15.23 -3.26
CA LYS A 186 25.11 16.43 -3.43
C LYS A 186 25.29 17.21 -2.12
N ALA A 187 24.26 17.30 -1.27
CA ALA A 187 24.29 18.05 -0.04
C ALA A 187 25.03 17.34 1.10
N CYS A 188 24.87 16.01 1.21
CA CYS A 188 25.48 15.23 2.30
C CYS A 188 26.92 14.78 2.02
N GLY A 189 27.44 15.00 0.81
CA GLY A 189 28.72 14.44 0.37
C GLY A 189 28.66 12.90 0.37
N THR A 190 29.54 12.27 -0.39
CA THR A 190 29.65 10.80 -0.37
C THR A 190 30.07 10.40 1.05
N ILE A 191 29.18 9.79 1.81
CA ILE A 191 29.55 9.13 3.06
C ILE A 191 30.42 7.96 2.66
N THR A 192 31.72 8.19 2.62
CA THR A 192 32.71 7.12 2.43
C THR A 192 32.65 6.29 3.70
N VAL A 193 31.99 5.14 3.63
CA VAL A 193 32.15 4.09 4.64
C VAL A 193 33.63 3.69 4.58
N LYS A 194 34.45 4.27 5.48
CA LYS A 194 35.79 3.76 5.74
C LYS A 194 35.64 2.39 6.36
N ASN A 195 36.12 1.37 5.66
CA ASN A 195 36.37 0.04 6.20
C ASN A 195 37.28 0.09 7.42
#